data_aad18d0e39055c18b5340c4189b32ebf
#
_entry.id   aad18d0e39055c18b5340c4189b32ebf
#
_cell.length_a   1.000
_cell.length_b   1.000
_cell.length_c   1.000
_cell.angle_alpha   90.00
_cell.angle_beta   90.00
_cell.angle_gamma   90.00
#
_symmetry.space_group_name_H-M   'P 1'
#
loop_
_entity.id
_entity.type
_entity.pdbx_description
1 polymer ?
#
loop_
_entity_poly.entity_id
_entity_poly.type
_entity_poly.pdbx_seq_one_letter_code
_entity_poly.pdbx_strand_id
1 'polypeptide(L)'
;MSKSTLTFCFVLDVIFASGAYAQGPCPTATLNPNATFSGDMVCLVPQVYGPGGLVGTNNAGPLNPTTKFHHEVHFQASSLESFSPLNSEIGVQLSQLPFASPASGFVFSFNPSLGVVARTTESLGPILTERADTIGRHKLFVGASYQYFDFDGIGGVNLRNFGAVFHHEPEPGNLTFTNDIVATTNRIDLKVHQVTAVAAFGLTNRLDVAVAIPIVDVRMGVSSAATIVSFESPCCIHKFAVPSPYPSHEAVMSASQATFFNANSAFGIGDVVVRGKYEVLKGERAGFALGVDFHTPTGDARNFLGSGTFGARPFATFSYPARVSPHASVGYLWNGQSILAGNITTYTTAHLPDVVTYSAGADAGVTRRLTLDVDFIGQSLRKAAEMSPSTYVDFGGVSHPNVSTSTETINQASVAVGGKINPVGRLIVSVDVLFRVNDAGLHSKPAPLGGISYTF
;
A
#
# COMPACT_ATOMS: atom_id res chain seq x y z
N MET A 1 -40.24 11.15 -43.23
CA MET A 1 -39.16 10.27 -42.71
C MET A 1 -38.60 10.91 -41.44
N SER A 2 -39.08 10.37 -40.31
CA SER A 2 -38.75 10.87 -38.97
C SER A 2 -37.37 10.37 -38.54
N LYS A 3 -36.48 11.29 -38.20
CA LYS A 3 -35.18 10.97 -37.55
C LYS A 3 -35.42 10.85 -36.06
N SER A 4 -35.49 9.61 -35.57
CA SER A 4 -35.47 9.30 -34.14
C SER A 4 -34.06 9.49 -33.62
N THR A 5 -33.86 10.55 -32.83
CA THR A 5 -32.67 10.80 -32.04
C THR A 5 -32.71 9.87 -30.81
N LEU A 6 -31.88 8.82 -30.81
CA LEU A 6 -31.69 7.97 -29.64
C LEU A 6 -30.82 8.73 -28.64
N THR A 7 -31.45 9.32 -27.64
CA THR A 7 -30.74 9.88 -26.46
C THR A 7 -30.37 8.74 -25.55
N PHE A 8 -29.10 8.34 -25.55
CA PHE A 8 -28.54 7.41 -24.56
C PHE A 8 -28.30 8.18 -23.25
N CYS A 9 -29.27 8.18 -22.34
CA CYS A 9 -29.06 8.50 -20.95
C CYS A 9 -28.33 7.32 -20.29
N PHE A 10 -27.02 7.43 -20.09
CA PHE A 10 -26.31 6.59 -19.13
C PHE A 10 -26.67 7.12 -17.74
N VAL A 11 -27.66 6.52 -17.12
CA VAL A 11 -27.86 6.63 -15.66
C VAL A 11 -26.82 5.73 -15.04
N LEU A 12 -25.76 6.34 -14.53
CA LEU A 12 -24.77 5.69 -13.69
C LEU A 12 -25.40 5.59 -12.29
N ASP A 13 -26.26 4.64 -12.06
CA ASP A 13 -26.65 4.21 -10.72
C ASP A 13 -25.42 3.57 -10.07
N VAL A 14 -24.55 4.40 -9.49
CA VAL A 14 -23.53 3.94 -8.55
C VAL A 14 -24.30 3.49 -7.31
N ILE A 15 -24.57 2.19 -7.24
CA ILE A 15 -25.08 1.55 -6.03
C ILE A 15 -23.99 1.70 -4.98
N PHE A 16 -24.08 2.75 -4.17
CA PHE A 16 -23.40 2.83 -2.89
C PHE A 16 -24.04 1.81 -1.96
N ALA A 17 -23.71 0.54 -2.12
CA ALA A 17 -23.88 -0.43 -1.07
C ALA A 17 -22.81 -0.15 0.00
N SER A 18 -22.96 0.99 0.71
CA SER A 18 -22.34 1.16 2.01
C SER A 18 -23.02 0.19 2.96
N GLY A 19 -22.57 -1.04 2.97
CA GLY A 19 -22.73 -1.91 4.11
C GLY A 19 -22.04 -1.22 5.28
N ALA A 20 -22.77 -0.38 5.98
CA ALA A 20 -22.37 0.12 7.29
C ALA A 20 -22.39 -1.07 8.25
N TYR A 21 -21.37 -1.94 8.12
CA TYR A 21 -21.02 -2.77 9.26
C TYR A 21 -20.45 -1.81 10.30
N ALA A 22 -21.15 -1.69 11.41
CA ALA A 22 -20.62 -1.09 12.65
C ALA A 22 -19.47 -2.03 13.10
N GLN A 23 -18.30 -1.81 12.53
CA GLN A 23 -17.14 -2.65 12.77
C GLN A 23 -16.39 -2.00 13.91
N GLY A 24 -16.31 -2.72 15.01
CA GLY A 24 -15.52 -2.30 16.16
C GLY A 24 -14.03 -2.18 15.84
N PRO A 25 -13.26 -1.49 16.68
CA PRO A 25 -11.80 -1.43 16.57
C PRO A 25 -11.20 -2.84 16.60
N CYS A 26 -9.90 -2.94 16.30
CA CYS A 26 -9.19 -4.20 16.55
C CYS A 26 -9.45 -4.58 18.02
N PRO A 27 -10.17 -5.67 18.28
CA PRO A 27 -10.60 -5.97 19.64
C PRO A 27 -9.39 -6.18 20.54
N THR A 28 -9.36 -5.51 21.67
CA THR A 28 -8.32 -5.68 22.69
C THR A 28 -8.95 -6.35 23.93
N ALA A 29 -8.21 -7.24 24.58
CA ALA A 29 -8.70 -7.94 25.76
C ALA A 29 -8.91 -6.99 26.96
N THR A 30 -8.27 -5.82 26.97
CA THR A 30 -8.53 -4.75 27.95
C THR A 30 -9.95 -4.20 27.86
N LEU A 31 -10.52 -4.17 26.66
CA LEU A 31 -11.89 -3.67 26.43
C LEU A 31 -12.92 -4.80 26.40
N ASN A 32 -12.51 -6.02 26.07
CA ASN A 32 -13.37 -7.18 25.99
C ASN A 32 -12.58 -8.46 26.35
N PRO A 33 -12.81 -9.06 27.55
CA PRO A 33 -12.14 -10.28 27.97
C PRO A 33 -12.35 -11.48 27.02
N ASN A 34 -13.39 -11.43 26.19
CA ASN A 34 -13.71 -12.45 25.19
C ASN A 34 -13.27 -12.04 23.78
N ALA A 35 -12.38 -11.03 23.65
CA ALA A 35 -11.90 -10.58 22.36
C ALA A 35 -11.23 -11.73 21.59
N THR A 36 -11.59 -11.87 20.33
CA THR A 36 -11.00 -12.81 19.38
C THR A 36 -10.14 -12.05 18.37
N PHE A 37 -9.30 -12.76 17.63
CA PHE A 37 -8.60 -12.16 16.51
C PHE A 37 -9.57 -11.50 15.54
N SER A 38 -9.26 -10.28 15.13
CA SER A 38 -10.00 -9.62 14.06
C SER A 38 -9.69 -10.29 12.71
N GLY A 39 -10.70 -10.38 11.86
CA GLY A 39 -10.51 -10.79 10.47
C GLY A 39 -9.91 -9.69 9.59
N ASP A 40 -9.70 -8.47 10.10
CA ASP A 40 -9.21 -7.35 9.32
C ASP A 40 -7.68 -7.34 9.21
N MET A 41 -7.16 -7.04 8.01
CA MET A 41 -5.73 -6.98 7.75
C MET A 41 -5.01 -5.91 8.59
N VAL A 42 -5.68 -4.78 8.86
CA VAL A 42 -5.14 -3.70 9.72
C VAL A 42 -4.90 -4.14 11.17
N CYS A 43 -5.49 -5.23 11.62
CA CYS A 43 -5.28 -5.77 12.96
C CYS A 43 -4.19 -6.85 13.02
N LEU A 44 -3.71 -7.32 11.88
CA LEU A 44 -2.85 -8.51 11.81
C LEU A 44 -1.50 -8.32 12.51
N VAL A 45 -0.84 -7.20 12.25
CA VAL A 45 0.46 -6.87 12.89
C VAL A 45 0.27 -6.52 14.36
N PRO A 46 -0.62 -5.59 14.75
CA PRO A 46 -0.83 -5.27 16.16
C PRO A 46 -1.31 -6.45 17.00
N GLN A 47 -2.07 -7.36 16.42
CA GLN A 47 -2.58 -8.54 17.13
C GLN A 47 -1.75 -9.81 16.92
N VAL A 48 -0.48 -9.70 16.50
CA VAL A 48 0.37 -10.89 16.33
C VAL A 48 0.51 -11.70 17.64
N TYR A 49 0.45 -11.02 18.77
CA TYR A 49 0.47 -11.64 20.12
C TYR A 49 -0.91 -12.02 20.65
N GLY A 50 -1.93 -11.90 19.86
CA GLY A 50 -3.33 -12.04 20.24
C GLY A 50 -4.00 -10.71 20.56
N PRO A 51 -5.33 -10.71 20.71
CA PRO A 51 -6.10 -9.50 21.04
C PRO A 51 -5.73 -8.92 22.42
N GLY A 52 -5.10 -9.70 23.29
CA GLY A 52 -4.58 -9.29 24.58
C GLY A 52 -3.20 -8.67 24.55
N GLY A 53 -2.52 -8.63 23.40
CA GLY A 53 -1.11 -8.24 23.33
C GLY A 53 -0.19 -9.28 24.00
N LEU A 54 1.03 -8.86 24.38
CA LEU A 54 1.98 -9.71 25.11
C LEU A 54 1.54 -9.90 26.56
N VAL A 55 1.09 -11.10 26.86
CA VAL A 55 0.63 -11.48 28.19
C VAL A 55 1.71 -12.38 28.84
N GLY A 56 2.20 -11.94 30.00
CA GLY A 56 3.11 -12.71 30.84
C GLY A 56 2.39 -13.40 31.99
N THR A 57 2.84 -14.55 32.43
CA THR A 57 2.42 -15.17 33.68
C THR A 57 3.53 -15.06 34.73
N ASN A 58 3.18 -14.95 36.01
CA ASN A 58 4.19 -15.10 37.04
C ASN A 58 4.38 -16.58 37.41
N ASN A 59 5.56 -16.92 37.98
CA ASN A 59 5.96 -18.29 38.30
C ASN A 59 5.37 -18.80 39.60
N ALA A 60 4.48 -18.07 40.28
CA ALA A 60 4.00 -18.39 41.62
C ALA A 60 2.80 -19.33 41.59
N GLY A 61 3.01 -20.58 41.21
CA GLY A 61 2.08 -21.70 41.51
C GLY A 61 0.70 -21.61 40.87
N PRO A 62 -0.23 -22.51 41.20
CA PRO A 62 -1.60 -22.45 40.72
C PRO A 62 -2.20 -21.13 41.19
N LEU A 63 -2.76 -20.38 40.23
CA LEU A 63 -3.40 -19.07 40.38
C LEU A 63 -4.14 -18.99 41.74
N ASN A 64 -3.56 -18.30 42.71
CA ASN A 64 -4.31 -17.92 43.89
C ASN A 64 -5.40 -16.92 43.46
N PRO A 65 -6.68 -17.30 43.49
CA PRO A 65 -7.76 -16.47 43.02
C PRO A 65 -7.91 -15.16 43.80
N THR A 66 -7.22 -15.01 44.92
CA THR A 66 -7.20 -13.79 45.75
C THR A 66 -6.03 -12.87 45.45
N THR A 67 -5.01 -13.33 44.78
CA THR A 67 -3.86 -12.54 44.34
C THR A 67 -3.76 -12.54 42.82
N LYS A 68 -4.81 -12.17 42.15
CA LYS A 68 -4.75 -11.75 40.74
C LYS A 68 -3.93 -10.46 40.68
N PHE A 69 -2.62 -10.61 40.92
CA PHE A 69 -1.70 -9.52 40.64
C PHE A 69 -1.69 -9.28 39.13
N HIS A 70 -1.72 -8.04 38.76
CA HIS A 70 -1.80 -7.45 37.44
C HIS A 70 -0.62 -7.81 36.51
N HIS A 71 0.20 -8.79 36.80
CA HIS A 71 1.36 -9.21 36.00
C HIS A 71 1.01 -9.74 34.60
N GLU A 72 -0.26 -10.00 34.32
CA GLU A 72 -0.68 -10.52 33.01
C GLU A 72 -0.65 -9.49 31.89
N VAL A 73 -0.60 -8.18 32.20
CA VAL A 73 -0.81 -7.10 31.22
C VAL A 73 0.37 -6.14 31.05
N HIS A 74 1.49 -6.38 31.69
CA HIS A 74 2.59 -5.40 31.80
C HIS A 74 3.31 -5.06 30.49
N PHE A 75 3.20 -5.87 29.45
CA PHE A 75 3.76 -5.59 28.12
C PHE A 75 2.67 -5.35 27.05
N GLN A 76 1.44 -5.28 27.47
CA GLN A 76 0.28 -5.28 26.57
C GLN A 76 0.15 -3.98 25.78
N ALA A 77 0.14 -2.83 26.44
CA ALA A 77 -0.01 -1.54 25.77
C ALA A 77 1.20 -1.26 24.88
N SER A 78 2.42 -1.47 25.37
CA SER A 78 3.64 -1.23 24.59
C SER A 78 3.70 -2.08 23.32
N SER A 79 3.24 -3.33 23.35
CA SER A 79 3.23 -4.19 22.17
C SER A 79 2.20 -3.75 21.11
N LEU A 80 1.03 -3.30 21.54
CA LEU A 80 -0.02 -2.80 20.66
C LEU A 80 0.34 -1.44 20.05
N GLU A 81 0.89 -0.53 20.85
CA GLU A 81 1.27 0.81 20.42
C GLU A 81 2.46 0.80 19.45
N SER A 82 3.48 -0.03 19.71
CA SER A 82 4.69 -0.08 18.89
C SER A 82 4.46 -0.58 17.47
N PHE A 83 3.46 -1.45 17.24
CA PHE A 83 3.16 -1.98 15.92
C PHE A 83 2.07 -1.22 15.15
N SER A 84 1.33 -0.33 15.80
CA SER A 84 0.34 0.50 15.12
C SER A 84 0.94 1.41 14.03
N PRO A 85 2.06 2.12 14.25
CA PRO A 85 2.68 2.95 13.23
C PRO A 85 3.17 2.15 12.02
N LEU A 86 3.79 0.97 12.23
CA LEU A 86 4.21 0.08 11.15
C LEU A 86 3.02 -0.33 10.28
N ASN A 87 1.94 -0.72 10.92
CA ASN A 87 0.73 -1.12 10.23
C ASN A 87 0.10 0.02 9.44
N SER A 88 0.09 1.22 10.02
CA SER A 88 -0.36 2.45 9.35
C SER A 88 0.50 2.76 8.13
N GLU A 89 1.82 2.70 8.26
CA GLU A 89 2.75 2.97 7.17
C GLU A 89 2.55 1.98 6.00
N ILE A 90 2.39 0.68 6.29
CA ILE A 90 2.07 -0.34 5.29
C ILE A 90 0.77 0.02 4.56
N GLY A 91 -0.32 0.28 5.29
CA GLY A 91 -1.63 0.55 4.72
C GLY A 91 -1.67 1.81 3.85
N VAL A 92 -1.06 2.89 4.33
CA VAL A 92 -0.94 4.15 3.58
C VAL A 92 -0.23 3.93 2.26
N GLN A 93 0.90 3.21 2.27
CA GLN A 93 1.70 3.03 1.07
C GLN A 93 1.12 2.01 0.09
N LEU A 94 0.43 0.98 0.57
CA LEU A 94 -0.31 0.06 -0.29
C LEU A 94 -1.44 0.77 -1.05
N SER A 95 -2.06 1.79 -0.46
CA SER A 95 -3.10 2.59 -1.14
C SER A 95 -2.54 3.49 -2.26
N GLN A 96 -1.22 3.63 -2.39
CA GLN A 96 -0.53 4.49 -3.36
C GLN A 96 0.27 3.70 -4.41
N LEU A 97 0.00 2.40 -4.57
CA LEU A 97 0.70 1.58 -5.57
C LEU A 97 0.48 2.11 -6.99
N PRO A 98 1.53 2.16 -7.83
CA PRO A 98 1.42 2.62 -9.20
C PRO A 98 0.55 1.66 -10.03
N PHE A 99 -0.11 2.19 -11.04
CA PHE A 99 -0.83 1.40 -12.06
C PHE A 99 -0.50 1.90 -13.46
N ALA A 100 -0.68 1.02 -14.47
CA ALA A 100 -0.38 1.36 -15.84
C ALA A 100 -1.23 2.54 -16.34
N SER A 101 -0.58 3.46 -17.06
CA SER A 101 -1.23 4.67 -17.57
C SER A 101 -2.29 4.33 -18.64
N PRO A 102 -3.49 4.93 -18.58
CA PRO A 102 -4.50 4.81 -19.63
C PRO A 102 -4.11 5.50 -20.94
N ALA A 103 -3.13 6.41 -20.92
CA ALA A 103 -2.65 7.10 -22.12
C ALA A 103 -1.62 6.28 -22.93
N SER A 104 -1.34 5.07 -22.51
CA SER A 104 -0.39 4.19 -23.17
C SER A 104 -1.04 3.47 -24.35
N GLY A 105 -0.94 4.05 -25.55
CA GLY A 105 -1.54 3.43 -26.74
C GLY A 105 -1.22 4.17 -28.03
N PHE A 106 -1.91 3.78 -29.09
CA PHE A 106 -1.83 4.49 -30.35
C PHE A 106 -2.48 5.85 -30.26
N VAL A 107 -1.73 6.92 -30.57
CA VAL A 107 -2.25 8.26 -30.78
C VAL A 107 -2.51 8.46 -32.28
N PHE A 108 -3.73 8.86 -32.60
CA PHE A 108 -4.14 9.13 -33.98
C PHE A 108 -4.54 10.57 -34.14
N SER A 109 -4.07 11.24 -35.20
CA SER A 109 -4.61 12.53 -35.62
C SER A 109 -5.07 12.46 -37.05
N PHE A 110 -6.04 13.33 -37.38
CA PHE A 110 -6.43 13.52 -38.75
C PHE A 110 -5.36 14.36 -39.47
N ASN A 111 -4.81 13.82 -40.54
CA ASN A 111 -3.89 14.54 -41.40
C ASN A 111 -4.69 15.20 -42.54
N PRO A 112 -4.88 16.54 -42.51
CA PRO A 112 -5.71 17.21 -43.52
C PRO A 112 -5.15 17.14 -44.94
N SER A 113 -3.82 17.01 -45.08
CA SER A 113 -3.16 16.95 -46.40
C SER A 113 -3.37 15.61 -47.08
N LEU A 114 -3.59 14.53 -46.29
CA LEU A 114 -3.81 13.17 -46.79
C LEU A 114 -5.29 12.76 -46.72
N GLY A 115 -6.14 13.55 -46.05
CA GLY A 115 -7.55 13.23 -45.83
C GLY A 115 -7.80 11.97 -44.99
N VAL A 116 -6.80 11.48 -44.26
CA VAL A 116 -6.84 10.22 -43.49
C VAL A 116 -6.43 10.42 -42.04
N VAL A 117 -6.92 9.56 -41.18
CA VAL A 117 -6.44 9.47 -39.81
C VAL A 117 -5.16 8.65 -39.80
N ALA A 118 -4.06 9.29 -39.44
CA ALA A 118 -2.74 8.66 -39.38
C ALA A 118 -2.26 8.56 -37.92
N ARG A 119 -1.38 7.59 -37.66
CA ARG A 119 -0.66 7.47 -36.39
C ARG A 119 0.32 8.64 -36.26
N THR A 120 0.24 9.39 -35.18
CA THR A 120 1.05 10.59 -34.95
C THR A 120 2.40 10.35 -34.32
N THR A 121 2.56 9.23 -33.59
CA THR A 121 3.79 8.91 -32.87
C THR A 121 4.45 7.64 -33.43
N GLU A 122 5.76 7.63 -33.52
CA GLU A 122 6.54 6.45 -33.91
C GLU A 122 6.64 5.42 -32.76
N SER A 123 6.40 5.87 -31.52
CA SER A 123 6.43 5.06 -30.30
C SER A 123 5.02 4.68 -29.84
N LEU A 124 4.91 3.57 -29.09
CA LEU A 124 3.67 3.08 -28.45
C LEU A 124 3.38 3.72 -27.09
N GLY A 125 4.24 4.63 -26.63
CA GLY A 125 4.12 5.34 -25.37
C GLY A 125 4.65 4.58 -24.14
N PRO A 126 4.77 5.27 -22.99
CA PRO A 126 5.23 4.70 -21.74
C PRO A 126 4.21 3.73 -21.15
N ILE A 127 4.61 2.93 -20.17
CA ILE A 127 3.74 1.96 -19.49
C ILE A 127 3.18 2.53 -18.18
N LEU A 128 4.04 3.04 -17.30
CA LEU A 128 3.67 3.53 -15.97
C LEU A 128 3.53 5.04 -15.88
N THR A 129 4.13 5.78 -16.81
CA THR A 129 4.12 7.25 -16.82
C THR A 129 3.10 7.80 -17.82
N GLU A 130 2.96 9.10 -17.89
CA GLU A 130 1.90 9.76 -18.65
C GLU A 130 2.49 10.59 -19.80
N ARG A 131 1.76 10.66 -20.93
CA ARG A 131 2.02 11.58 -22.05
C ARG A 131 1.01 12.71 -22.09
N ALA A 132 1.40 13.83 -22.69
CA ALA A 132 0.49 14.94 -22.94
C ALA A 132 -0.59 14.62 -23.99
N ASP A 133 -0.29 13.73 -24.91
CA ASP A 133 -1.19 13.36 -26.00
C ASP A 133 -2.52 12.79 -25.50
N THR A 134 -3.60 13.13 -26.21
CA THR A 134 -4.93 12.52 -26.05
C THR A 134 -5.14 11.40 -27.05
N ILE A 135 -6.03 10.44 -26.73
CA ILE A 135 -6.33 9.31 -27.61
C ILE A 135 -7.06 9.72 -28.90
N GLY A 136 -7.65 10.93 -28.92
CA GLY A 136 -8.37 11.50 -30.05
C GLY A 136 -9.88 11.29 -29.98
N ARG A 137 -10.60 12.18 -30.64
CA ARG A 137 -12.06 12.24 -30.60
C ARG A 137 -12.73 10.92 -30.99
N HIS A 138 -13.71 10.49 -30.19
CA HIS A 138 -14.53 9.28 -30.37
C HIS A 138 -13.71 7.98 -30.42
N LYS A 139 -12.47 7.98 -29.92
CA LYS A 139 -11.68 6.77 -29.73
C LYS A 139 -11.96 6.21 -28.35
N LEU A 140 -11.97 4.89 -28.27
CA LEU A 140 -12.08 4.14 -27.03
C LEU A 140 -10.82 3.29 -26.83
N PHE A 141 -10.14 3.49 -25.74
CA PHE A 141 -9.04 2.64 -25.27
C PHE A 141 -9.55 1.74 -24.16
N VAL A 142 -9.23 0.45 -24.23
CA VAL A 142 -9.48 -0.52 -23.17
C VAL A 142 -8.21 -1.31 -22.92
N GLY A 143 -7.84 -1.48 -21.66
CA GLY A 143 -6.65 -2.23 -21.29
C GLY A 143 -6.80 -2.91 -19.94
N ALA A 144 -5.94 -3.88 -19.71
CA ALA A 144 -5.74 -4.51 -18.42
C ALA A 144 -4.24 -4.72 -18.18
N SER A 145 -3.80 -4.52 -16.95
CA SER A 145 -2.43 -4.80 -16.53
C SER A 145 -2.43 -5.62 -15.26
N TYR A 146 -1.39 -6.42 -15.08
CA TYR A 146 -1.13 -7.19 -13.88
C TYR A 146 0.22 -6.79 -13.33
N GLN A 147 0.29 -6.59 -12.00
CA GLN A 147 1.50 -6.31 -11.24
C GLN A 147 1.60 -7.26 -10.05
N TYR A 148 2.83 -7.61 -9.71
CA TYR A 148 3.12 -8.41 -8.52
C TYR A 148 4.18 -7.73 -7.67
N PHE A 149 3.90 -7.57 -6.38
CA PHE A 149 4.81 -7.01 -5.40
C PHE A 149 5.11 -8.04 -4.31
N ASP A 150 6.40 -8.25 -4.01
CA ASP A 150 6.91 -9.03 -2.89
C ASP A 150 7.71 -8.06 -2.01
N PHE A 151 7.05 -7.49 -0.99
CA PHE A 151 7.64 -6.46 -0.15
C PHE A 151 8.66 -7.08 0.81
N ASP A 152 9.83 -6.47 0.88
CA ASP A 152 10.95 -6.95 1.69
C ASP A 152 11.51 -5.92 2.65
N GLY A 153 11.11 -4.63 2.55
CA GLY A 153 11.59 -3.59 3.44
C GLY A 153 10.66 -2.39 3.57
N ILE A 154 10.87 -1.62 4.62
CA ILE A 154 10.17 -0.38 4.94
C ILE A 154 11.10 0.56 5.73
N GLY A 155 11.35 1.78 5.24
CA GLY A 155 12.16 2.78 5.93
C GLY A 155 13.56 2.28 6.33
N GLY A 156 14.20 1.44 5.51
CA GLY A 156 15.49 0.80 5.83
C GLY A 156 15.38 -0.41 6.76
N VAL A 157 14.20 -0.75 7.27
CA VAL A 157 13.93 -1.95 8.07
C VAL A 157 13.67 -3.14 7.16
N ASN A 158 14.38 -4.25 7.37
CA ASN A 158 14.12 -5.50 6.67
C ASN A 158 12.88 -6.18 7.23
N LEU A 159 11.77 -6.20 6.49
CA LEU A 159 10.50 -6.81 6.94
C LEU A 159 10.61 -8.31 7.25
N ARG A 160 11.61 -8.99 6.69
CA ARG A 160 11.80 -10.43 6.92
C ARG A 160 12.63 -10.77 8.16
N ASN A 161 13.25 -9.76 8.78
CA ASN A 161 14.04 -9.91 10.00
C ASN A 161 14.30 -8.55 10.64
N PHE A 162 13.48 -8.17 11.63
CA PHE A 162 13.67 -6.95 12.39
C PHE A 162 13.39 -7.16 13.87
N GLY A 163 14.11 -6.43 14.73
CA GLY A 163 13.90 -6.46 16.17
C GLY A 163 12.87 -5.43 16.61
N ALA A 164 12.19 -5.72 17.71
CA ALA A 164 11.44 -4.74 18.48
C ALA A 164 11.57 -5.07 19.96
N VAL A 165 11.60 -4.04 20.80
CA VAL A 165 11.70 -4.18 22.26
C VAL A 165 10.45 -3.57 22.88
N PHE A 166 9.77 -4.34 23.72
CA PHE A 166 8.62 -3.92 24.48
C PHE A 166 8.99 -3.77 25.95
N HIS A 167 8.55 -2.67 26.53
CA HIS A 167 8.87 -2.29 27.90
C HIS A 167 7.79 -2.75 28.86
N HIS A 168 8.22 -3.08 30.06
CA HIS A 168 7.32 -3.27 31.18
C HIS A 168 6.61 -1.97 31.55
N GLU A 169 5.31 -2.01 31.70
CA GLU A 169 4.53 -0.85 32.13
C GLU A 169 4.70 -0.64 33.64
N PRO A 170 4.95 0.62 34.09
CA PRO A 170 5.03 0.91 35.50
C PRO A 170 3.67 0.74 36.17
N GLU A 171 3.61 -0.03 37.28
CA GLU A 171 2.44 -0.09 38.13
C GLU A 171 2.40 1.15 39.04
N PRO A 172 1.21 1.78 39.25
CA PRO A 172 1.06 2.86 40.19
C PRO A 172 1.46 2.45 41.63
N GLY A 173 2.53 3.02 42.13
CA GLY A 173 3.05 2.74 43.47
C GLY A 173 4.01 1.55 43.60
N ASN A 174 4.33 0.85 42.52
CA ASN A 174 5.32 -0.23 42.50
C ASN A 174 6.33 -0.01 41.36
N LEU A 175 7.59 0.26 41.70
CA LEU A 175 8.68 0.46 40.73
C LEU A 175 9.53 -0.80 40.52
N THR A 176 9.13 -1.93 41.12
CA THR A 176 9.78 -3.22 40.88
C THR A 176 9.43 -3.72 39.47
N PHE A 177 10.37 -4.34 38.79
CA PHE A 177 10.23 -4.94 37.45
C PHE A 177 10.17 -3.95 36.26
N THR A 178 10.33 -2.65 36.47
CA THR A 178 10.30 -1.66 35.39
C THR A 178 11.43 -1.82 34.38
N ASN A 179 12.47 -2.59 34.71
CA ASN A 179 13.63 -2.85 33.85
C ASN A 179 13.44 -4.10 32.95
N ASP A 180 12.44 -4.92 33.22
CA ASP A 180 12.16 -6.11 32.42
C ASP A 180 11.69 -5.68 31.03
N ILE A 181 12.16 -6.40 30.02
CA ILE A 181 11.79 -6.17 28.62
C ILE A 181 11.41 -7.49 27.93
N VAL A 182 10.67 -7.35 26.83
CA VAL A 182 10.49 -8.41 25.85
C VAL A 182 11.23 -8.01 24.58
N ALA A 183 12.33 -8.70 24.28
CA ALA A 183 13.05 -8.56 23.03
C ALA A 183 12.46 -9.53 21.99
N THR A 184 12.14 -9.01 20.79
CA THR A 184 11.51 -9.81 19.73
C THR A 184 12.31 -9.77 18.45
N THR A 185 12.22 -10.86 17.69
CA THR A 185 12.63 -10.93 16.28
C THR A 185 11.39 -11.18 15.43
N ASN A 186 11.10 -10.27 14.56
CA ASN A 186 9.86 -10.23 13.81
C ASN A 186 10.10 -10.46 12.32
N ARG A 187 9.09 -11.03 11.66
CA ARG A 187 9.06 -11.25 10.23
C ARG A 187 7.66 -10.95 9.69
N ILE A 188 7.61 -10.16 8.63
CA ILE A 188 6.40 -9.89 7.84
C ILE A 188 6.64 -10.39 6.40
N ASP A 189 5.80 -11.28 5.94
CA ASP A 189 5.68 -11.69 4.53
C ASP A 189 4.48 -10.97 3.93
N LEU A 190 4.73 -9.97 3.09
CA LEU A 190 3.69 -9.15 2.45
C LEU A 190 3.80 -9.26 0.94
N LYS A 191 2.72 -9.74 0.32
CA LYS A 191 2.61 -9.91 -1.15
C LYS A 191 1.32 -9.30 -1.64
N VAL A 192 1.42 -8.62 -2.79
CA VAL A 192 0.25 -8.01 -3.44
C VAL A 192 0.22 -8.39 -4.90
N HIS A 193 -0.92 -8.91 -5.35
CA HIS A 193 -1.25 -9.07 -6.75
C HIS A 193 -2.29 -8.02 -7.13
N GLN A 194 -2.01 -7.22 -8.14
CA GLN A 194 -2.91 -6.17 -8.59
C GLN A 194 -3.21 -6.34 -10.08
N VAL A 195 -4.48 -6.48 -10.41
CA VAL A 195 -4.98 -6.37 -11.80
C VAL A 195 -5.69 -5.01 -11.92
N THR A 196 -5.29 -4.19 -12.89
CA THR A 196 -5.98 -2.91 -13.13
C THR A 196 -6.63 -2.95 -14.50
N ALA A 197 -7.96 -2.86 -14.53
CA ALA A 197 -8.72 -2.65 -15.75
C ALA A 197 -8.87 -1.14 -16.01
N VAL A 198 -8.61 -0.71 -17.24
CA VAL A 198 -8.64 0.70 -17.64
C VAL A 198 -9.51 0.86 -18.87
N ALA A 199 -10.36 1.89 -18.88
CA ALA A 199 -11.07 2.36 -20.07
C ALA A 199 -10.88 3.87 -20.20
N ALA A 200 -10.56 4.36 -21.39
CA ALA A 200 -10.46 5.77 -21.66
C ALA A 200 -11.20 6.13 -22.95
N PHE A 201 -11.86 7.30 -22.96
CA PHE A 201 -12.64 7.77 -24.09
C PHE A 201 -12.28 9.22 -24.45
N GLY A 202 -11.98 9.44 -25.73
CA GLY A 202 -11.71 10.76 -26.29
C GLY A 202 -13.00 11.52 -26.53
N LEU A 203 -13.35 12.43 -25.63
CA LEU A 203 -14.52 13.31 -25.81
C LEU A 203 -14.30 14.31 -26.95
N THR A 204 -13.10 14.83 -27.04
CA THR A 204 -12.67 15.73 -28.11
C THR A 204 -11.27 15.36 -28.59
N ASN A 205 -10.70 16.11 -29.54
CA ASN A 205 -9.29 15.91 -29.93
C ASN A 205 -8.29 16.42 -28.89
N ARG A 206 -8.79 16.98 -27.76
CA ARG A 206 -7.95 17.56 -26.68
C ARG A 206 -8.40 17.14 -25.28
N LEU A 207 -9.51 16.43 -25.14
CA LEU A 207 -10.06 16.05 -23.87
C LEU A 207 -10.35 14.55 -23.84
N ASP A 208 -9.71 13.86 -22.92
CA ASP A 208 -9.96 12.46 -22.59
C ASP A 208 -10.54 12.32 -21.20
N VAL A 209 -11.42 11.36 -21.04
CA VAL A 209 -11.85 10.85 -19.73
C VAL A 209 -11.47 9.39 -19.61
N ALA A 210 -11.07 8.95 -18.42
CA ALA A 210 -10.71 7.58 -18.19
C ALA A 210 -11.17 7.09 -16.81
N VAL A 211 -11.33 5.79 -16.69
CA VAL A 211 -11.60 5.09 -15.43
C VAL A 211 -10.60 3.96 -15.29
N ALA A 212 -9.98 3.85 -14.13
CA ALA A 212 -9.13 2.73 -13.74
C ALA A 212 -9.73 2.02 -12.54
N ILE A 213 -9.88 0.71 -12.63
CA ILE A 213 -10.48 -0.15 -11.60
C ILE A 213 -9.43 -1.18 -11.18
N PRO A 214 -8.75 -0.98 -10.05
CA PRO A 214 -7.84 -1.97 -9.51
C PRO A 214 -8.62 -3.10 -8.82
N ILE A 215 -8.18 -4.32 -9.03
CA ILE A 215 -8.60 -5.53 -8.32
C ILE A 215 -7.35 -6.05 -7.61
N VAL A 216 -7.40 -6.15 -6.29
CA VAL A 216 -6.24 -6.36 -5.44
C VAL A 216 -6.41 -7.62 -4.61
N ASP A 217 -5.35 -8.44 -4.53
CA ASP A 217 -5.21 -9.58 -3.62
C ASP A 217 -3.99 -9.30 -2.73
N VAL A 218 -4.25 -9.01 -1.47
CA VAL A 218 -3.22 -8.75 -0.44
C VAL A 218 -3.10 -9.99 0.43
N ARG A 219 -1.87 -10.46 0.61
CA ARG A 219 -1.55 -11.60 1.49
C ARG A 219 -0.46 -11.20 2.47
N MET A 220 -0.73 -11.35 3.75
CA MET A 220 0.23 -10.99 4.80
C MET A 220 0.31 -12.08 5.86
N GLY A 221 1.54 -12.50 6.18
CA GLY A 221 1.85 -13.34 7.31
C GLY A 221 2.82 -12.62 8.23
N VAL A 222 2.58 -12.69 9.53
CA VAL A 222 3.40 -12.08 10.56
C VAL A 222 3.82 -13.14 11.55
N SER A 223 5.11 -13.19 11.87
CA SER A 223 5.63 -14.05 12.94
C SER A 223 6.56 -13.27 13.86
N SER A 224 6.57 -13.61 15.13
CA SER A 224 7.40 -12.99 16.15
C SER A 224 7.95 -14.04 17.09
N ALA A 225 9.27 -14.10 17.25
CA ALA A 225 9.95 -14.85 18.28
C ALA A 225 10.29 -13.89 19.42
N ALA A 226 9.68 -14.08 20.58
CA ALA A 226 9.77 -13.21 21.74
C ALA A 226 10.58 -13.86 22.86
N THR A 227 11.46 -13.09 23.50
CA THR A 227 12.25 -13.50 24.65
C THR A 227 12.09 -12.48 25.78
N ILE A 228 11.69 -12.92 26.96
CA ILE A 228 11.65 -12.08 28.16
C ILE A 228 13.06 -11.99 28.73
N VAL A 229 13.56 -10.76 28.90
CA VAL A 229 14.82 -10.44 29.57
C VAL A 229 14.46 -9.81 30.91
N SER A 230 14.70 -10.56 32.00
CA SER A 230 14.37 -10.14 33.35
C SER A 230 15.62 -9.81 34.14
N PHE A 231 15.58 -8.67 34.87
CA PHE A 231 16.66 -8.16 35.70
C PHE A 231 16.35 -8.29 37.19
N GLU A 232 15.18 -8.81 37.52
CA GLU A 232 14.71 -8.90 38.90
C GLU A 232 14.96 -10.28 39.54
N SER A 233 14.66 -10.37 40.84
CA SER A 233 14.88 -11.56 41.65
C SER A 233 14.15 -12.81 41.13
N PRO A 234 14.73 -14.03 41.32
CA PRO A 234 14.13 -15.27 40.81
C PRO A 234 12.70 -15.59 41.30
N CYS A 235 12.20 -14.88 42.30
CA CYS A 235 10.85 -15.12 42.85
C CYS A 235 9.71 -14.62 41.95
N CYS A 236 9.97 -13.74 40.99
CA CYS A 236 8.92 -13.01 40.32
C CYS A 236 9.20 -12.82 38.82
N ILE A 237 9.87 -13.76 38.19
CA ILE A 237 10.26 -13.71 36.79
C ILE A 237 9.01 -13.82 35.89
N HIS A 238 8.82 -12.86 34.99
CA HIS A 238 7.81 -12.94 33.95
C HIS A 238 8.06 -14.12 33.02
N LYS A 239 7.00 -14.78 32.60
CA LYS A 239 7.07 -15.91 31.65
C LYS A 239 5.86 -15.87 30.72
N PHE A 240 6.02 -16.42 29.52
CA PHE A 240 4.89 -16.64 28.62
C PHE A 240 4.10 -17.87 29.03
N ALA A 241 2.78 -17.79 28.92
CA ALA A 241 1.92 -18.98 28.96
C ALA A 241 2.02 -19.68 27.60
N VAL A 242 2.50 -20.91 27.57
CA VAL A 242 2.55 -21.72 26.35
C VAL A 242 1.66 -22.94 26.50
N PRO A 243 0.93 -23.38 25.45
CA PRO A 243 0.14 -24.58 25.49
C PRO A 243 1.00 -25.78 25.84
N SER A 244 0.52 -26.65 26.77
CA SER A 244 1.19 -27.90 27.04
C SER A 244 1.13 -28.83 25.83
N PRO A 245 2.25 -29.46 25.41
CA PRO A 245 2.22 -30.48 24.36
C PRO A 245 1.54 -31.79 24.80
N TYR A 246 1.18 -31.90 26.06
CA TYR A 246 0.52 -33.10 26.62
C TYR A 246 -0.95 -32.85 26.86
N PRO A 247 -1.87 -33.42 26.08
CA PRO A 247 -3.31 -33.16 26.20
C PRO A 247 -3.95 -33.65 27.51
N SER A 248 -3.24 -34.43 28.32
CA SER A 248 -3.73 -34.93 29.59
C SER A 248 -3.44 -34.02 30.79
N HIS A 249 -2.71 -32.92 30.60
CA HIS A 249 -2.38 -31.98 31.67
C HIS A 249 -2.86 -30.57 31.21
N GLU A 250 -3.84 -30.02 31.89
CA GLU A 250 -4.21 -28.60 31.77
C GLU A 250 -3.11 -27.65 32.28
N ALA A 251 -1.89 -28.14 32.42
CA ALA A 251 -0.76 -27.37 32.89
C ALA A 251 -0.28 -26.45 31.79
N VAL A 252 -0.56 -25.16 31.93
CA VAL A 252 0.10 -24.10 31.18
C VAL A 252 1.59 -24.17 31.50
N MET A 253 2.41 -24.54 30.53
CA MET A 253 3.86 -24.46 30.68
C MET A 253 4.27 -22.99 30.62
N SER A 254 5.19 -22.61 31.51
CA SER A 254 5.74 -21.26 31.51
C SER A 254 7.13 -21.24 30.86
N ALA A 255 7.36 -20.37 29.91
CA ALA A 255 8.64 -20.23 29.21
C ALA A 255 9.09 -18.79 29.14
N SER A 256 10.41 -18.57 29.14
CA SER A 256 11.00 -17.25 28.87
C SER A 256 11.00 -16.91 27.39
N GLN A 257 10.66 -17.85 26.52
CA GLN A 257 10.59 -17.67 25.06
C GLN A 257 9.27 -18.21 24.52
N ALA A 258 8.71 -17.49 23.53
CA ALA A 258 7.52 -17.92 22.80
C ALA A 258 7.59 -17.47 21.35
N THR A 259 6.91 -18.19 20.47
CA THR A 259 6.75 -17.80 19.05
C THR A 259 5.29 -17.61 18.77
N PHE A 260 5.00 -16.50 18.11
CA PHE A 260 3.65 -16.10 17.72
C PHE A 260 3.56 -16.04 16.20
N PHE A 261 2.40 -16.33 15.66
CA PHE A 261 2.15 -16.30 14.23
C PHE A 261 0.71 -15.91 13.96
N ASN A 262 0.52 -15.04 12.97
CA ASN A 262 -0.79 -14.70 12.44
C ASN A 262 -0.69 -14.49 10.93
N ALA A 263 -1.72 -14.84 10.16
CA ALA A 263 -1.75 -14.65 8.71
C ALA A 263 -3.18 -14.45 8.22
N ASN A 264 -3.32 -13.59 7.21
CA ASN A 264 -4.58 -13.37 6.56
C ASN A 264 -4.39 -12.95 5.10
N SER A 265 -5.48 -12.96 4.33
CA SER A 265 -5.52 -12.46 2.96
C SER A 265 -6.85 -11.76 2.68
N ALA A 266 -6.80 -10.77 1.80
CA ALA A 266 -7.98 -10.04 1.36
C ALA A 266 -7.95 -9.90 -0.16
N PHE A 267 -9.12 -10.06 -0.79
CA PHE A 267 -9.31 -9.92 -2.22
C PHE A 267 -10.54 -9.05 -2.51
N GLY A 268 -10.40 -8.06 -3.38
CA GLY A 268 -11.51 -7.19 -3.75
C GLY A 268 -11.13 -6.07 -4.70
N ILE A 269 -12.08 -5.16 -4.91
CA ILE A 269 -11.87 -3.95 -5.70
C ILE A 269 -11.10 -2.95 -4.83
N GLY A 270 -10.09 -2.31 -5.42
CA GLY A 270 -9.39 -1.19 -4.82
C GLY A 270 -10.10 0.16 -5.04
N ASP A 271 -9.39 1.25 -4.83
CA ASP A 271 -9.94 2.58 -5.07
C ASP A 271 -10.03 2.85 -6.56
N VAL A 272 -11.24 3.06 -7.05
CA VAL A 272 -11.49 3.43 -8.44
C VAL A 272 -11.01 4.85 -8.69
N VAL A 273 -10.26 5.04 -9.77
CA VAL A 273 -9.74 6.35 -10.19
C VAL A 273 -10.48 6.82 -11.44
N VAL A 274 -11.04 8.03 -11.37
CA VAL A 274 -11.65 8.71 -12.52
C VAL A 274 -10.73 9.86 -12.93
N ARG A 275 -10.29 9.86 -14.19
CA ARG A 275 -9.36 10.83 -14.75
C ARG A 275 -10.01 11.71 -15.79
N GLY A 276 -9.73 13.00 -15.74
CA GLY A 276 -9.91 13.95 -16.84
C GLY A 276 -8.56 14.52 -17.26
N LYS A 277 -8.24 14.51 -18.57
CA LYS A 277 -7.00 15.08 -19.10
C LYS A 277 -7.30 15.96 -20.30
N TYR A 278 -6.79 17.21 -20.26
CA TYR A 278 -6.93 18.19 -21.32
C TYR A 278 -5.56 18.58 -21.89
N GLU A 279 -5.36 18.36 -23.18
CA GLU A 279 -4.16 18.77 -23.93
C GLU A 279 -4.24 20.27 -24.24
N VAL A 280 -3.52 21.08 -23.45
CA VAL A 280 -3.49 22.55 -23.53
C VAL A 280 -2.71 22.98 -24.75
N LEU A 281 -1.50 22.44 -24.94
CA LEU A 281 -0.63 22.69 -26.08
C LEU A 281 -0.48 21.40 -26.89
N LYS A 282 -0.96 21.50 -28.14
CA LYS A 282 -0.82 20.43 -29.14
C LYS A 282 0.09 20.92 -30.24
N GLY A 283 1.37 20.66 -30.10
CA GLY A 283 2.38 21.04 -31.07
C GLY A 283 2.99 19.82 -31.77
N GLU A 284 3.57 20.05 -32.96
CA GLU A 284 4.29 19.00 -33.71
C GLU A 284 5.54 18.51 -32.95
N ARG A 285 6.14 19.33 -32.09
CA ARG A 285 7.40 19.05 -31.38
C ARG A 285 7.24 18.99 -29.86
N ALA A 286 6.15 19.47 -29.31
CA ALA A 286 5.94 19.43 -27.87
C ALA A 286 4.45 19.39 -27.55
N GLY A 287 4.06 18.58 -26.57
CA GLY A 287 2.74 18.51 -25.97
C GLY A 287 2.80 18.91 -24.51
N PHE A 288 1.74 19.59 -24.05
CA PHE A 288 1.52 19.88 -22.64
C PHE A 288 0.07 19.66 -22.30
N ALA A 289 -0.19 18.89 -21.24
CA ALA A 289 -1.55 18.64 -20.77
C ALA A 289 -1.67 18.86 -19.28
N LEU A 290 -2.86 19.24 -18.87
CA LEU A 290 -3.31 19.28 -17.48
C LEU A 290 -4.37 18.21 -17.27
N GLY A 291 -4.37 17.62 -16.10
CA GLY A 291 -5.39 16.64 -15.75
C GLY A 291 -5.70 16.63 -14.27
N VAL A 292 -6.73 15.89 -13.94
CA VAL A 292 -7.11 15.61 -12.55
C VAL A 292 -7.54 14.16 -12.42
N ASP A 293 -7.06 13.49 -11.38
CA ASP A 293 -7.51 12.19 -10.93
C ASP A 293 -8.37 12.37 -9.69
N PHE A 294 -9.51 11.73 -9.67
CA PHE A 294 -10.35 11.59 -8.50
C PHE A 294 -10.27 10.14 -8.02
N HIS A 295 -9.72 9.93 -6.83
CA HIS A 295 -9.68 8.66 -6.14
C HIS A 295 -10.94 8.51 -5.30
N THR A 296 -11.63 7.39 -5.44
CA THR A 296 -12.87 7.12 -4.71
C THR A 296 -12.63 6.07 -3.62
N PRO A 297 -13.25 6.14 -2.45
CA PRO A 297 -13.07 5.16 -1.37
C PRO A 297 -13.87 3.88 -1.62
N THR A 298 -13.64 3.24 -2.77
CA THR A 298 -14.34 1.99 -3.13
C THR A 298 -13.64 0.75 -2.59
N GLY A 299 -12.34 0.85 -2.28
CA GLY A 299 -11.58 -0.22 -1.67
C GLY A 299 -11.81 -0.29 -0.16
N ASP A 300 -11.69 -1.50 0.39
CA ASP A 300 -11.77 -1.71 1.84
C ASP A 300 -10.42 -1.39 2.51
N ALA A 301 -10.33 -0.22 3.13
CA ALA A 301 -9.13 0.25 3.84
C ALA A 301 -8.71 -0.68 4.98
N ARG A 302 -9.65 -1.33 5.66
CA ARG A 302 -9.36 -2.24 6.78
C ARG A 302 -8.66 -3.51 6.32
N ASN A 303 -8.84 -3.85 5.06
CA ASN A 303 -8.20 -4.98 4.40
C ASN A 303 -7.10 -4.58 3.42
N PHE A 304 -6.59 -3.32 3.52
CA PHE A 304 -5.54 -2.78 2.66
C PHE A 304 -5.87 -2.79 1.15
N LEU A 305 -7.15 -2.84 0.79
CA LEU A 305 -7.58 -2.83 -0.60
C LEU A 305 -7.73 -1.41 -1.16
N GLY A 306 -7.76 -0.38 -0.31
CA GLY A 306 -7.88 1.02 -0.71
C GLY A 306 -7.55 1.99 0.41
N SER A 307 -7.65 3.28 0.13
CA SER A 307 -7.33 4.37 1.06
C SER A 307 -8.42 4.62 2.10
N GLY A 308 -9.68 4.23 1.80
CA GLY A 308 -10.85 4.52 2.62
C GLY A 308 -11.26 6.00 2.63
N THR A 309 -10.73 6.81 1.72
CA THR A 309 -11.05 8.23 1.62
C THR A 309 -11.08 8.73 0.18
N PHE A 310 -11.73 9.87 -0.05
CA PHE A 310 -11.62 10.57 -1.32
C PHE A 310 -10.26 11.26 -1.44
N GLY A 311 -9.69 11.23 -2.65
CA GLY A 311 -8.50 11.97 -3.02
C GLY A 311 -8.68 12.72 -4.33
N ALA A 312 -7.95 13.81 -4.50
CA ALA A 312 -7.91 14.57 -5.75
C ALA A 312 -6.47 14.89 -6.12
N ARG A 313 -6.05 14.49 -7.32
CA ARG A 313 -4.70 14.73 -7.83
C ARG A 313 -4.74 15.54 -9.13
N PRO A 314 -4.68 16.88 -9.11
CA PRO A 314 -4.27 17.64 -10.27
C PRO A 314 -2.84 17.27 -10.66
N PHE A 315 -2.60 17.21 -11.97
CA PHE A 315 -1.28 16.94 -12.52
C PHE A 315 -1.05 17.71 -13.82
N ALA A 316 0.22 17.92 -14.12
CA ALA A 316 0.68 18.44 -15.38
C ALA A 316 1.63 17.42 -16.03
N THR A 317 1.55 17.28 -17.35
CA THR A 317 2.43 16.39 -18.10
C THR A 317 2.93 17.07 -19.37
N PHE A 318 4.18 16.82 -19.68
CA PHE A 318 4.88 17.28 -20.86
C PHE A 318 5.38 16.07 -21.64
N SER A 319 5.31 16.14 -22.96
CA SER A 319 5.92 15.14 -23.85
C SER A 319 6.48 15.79 -25.13
N TYR A 320 7.54 15.18 -25.65
CA TYR A 320 8.15 15.58 -26.91
C TYR A 320 8.06 14.38 -27.89
N PRO A 321 7.10 14.41 -28.83
CA PRO A 321 6.89 13.30 -29.75
C PRO A 321 8.03 13.23 -30.79
N ALA A 322 8.83 12.17 -30.70
CA ALA A 322 9.94 11.88 -31.60
C ALA A 322 10.14 10.36 -31.64
N ARG A 323 11.19 9.88 -32.35
CA ARG A 323 11.58 8.48 -32.32
C ARG A 323 12.02 8.05 -30.91
N VAL A 324 12.70 8.94 -30.19
CA VAL A 324 12.90 8.88 -28.75
C VAL A 324 12.07 9.99 -28.15
N SER A 325 11.04 9.66 -27.43
CA SER A 325 10.02 10.58 -26.91
C SER A 325 10.19 10.79 -25.41
N PRO A 326 10.93 11.82 -24.96
CA PRO A 326 10.99 12.16 -23.55
C PRO A 326 9.64 12.69 -23.07
N HIS A 327 9.32 12.37 -21.83
CA HIS A 327 8.11 12.81 -21.15
C HIS A 327 8.39 13.06 -19.67
N ALA A 328 7.61 13.91 -19.05
CA ALA A 328 7.68 14.20 -17.62
C ALA A 328 6.29 14.58 -17.09
N SER A 329 6.04 14.24 -15.83
CA SER A 329 4.79 14.57 -15.16
C SER A 329 5.04 14.96 -13.72
N VAL A 330 4.21 15.85 -13.19
CA VAL A 330 4.16 16.21 -11.77
C VAL A 330 2.71 16.36 -11.34
N GLY A 331 2.40 15.89 -10.13
CA GLY A 331 1.07 15.99 -9.56
C GLY A 331 1.11 16.13 -8.05
N TYR A 332 0.00 16.59 -7.48
CA TYR A 332 -0.18 16.68 -6.04
C TYR A 332 -1.50 16.02 -5.67
N LEU A 333 -1.44 14.96 -4.85
CA LEU A 333 -2.60 14.25 -4.36
C LEU A 333 -2.97 14.77 -2.98
N TRP A 334 -4.13 15.41 -2.86
CA TRP A 334 -4.77 15.69 -1.59
C TRP A 334 -5.60 14.49 -1.16
N ASN A 335 -5.39 14.04 0.05
CA ASN A 335 -6.13 12.94 0.65
C ASN A 335 -7.08 13.46 1.74
N GLY A 336 -8.10 12.68 2.08
CA GLY A 336 -8.98 12.94 3.21
C GLY A 336 -8.57 12.17 4.47
N GLN A 337 -9.53 11.98 5.38
CA GLN A 337 -9.32 11.21 6.61
C GLN A 337 -9.56 9.72 6.38
N SER A 338 -8.70 8.89 6.97
CA SER A 338 -8.78 7.43 6.89
C SER A 338 -8.37 6.77 8.21
N ILE A 339 -8.88 5.56 8.43
CA ILE A 339 -8.44 4.69 9.52
C ILE A 339 -6.97 4.29 9.37
N LEU A 340 -6.44 4.25 8.14
CA LEU A 340 -5.05 3.88 7.87
C LEU A 340 -4.04 4.84 8.50
N ALA A 341 -4.38 6.13 8.63
CA ALA A 341 -3.55 7.12 9.30
C ALA A 341 -3.97 7.35 10.76
N GLY A 342 -5.08 6.76 11.17
CA GLY A 342 -5.66 6.93 12.49
C GLY A 342 -5.19 5.91 13.52
N ASN A 343 -5.97 5.76 14.58
CA ASN A 343 -5.74 4.75 15.60
C ASN A 343 -6.73 3.61 15.43
N ILE A 344 -6.24 2.43 15.07
CA ILE A 344 -7.05 1.24 14.83
C ILE A 344 -7.63 0.63 16.12
N THR A 345 -7.04 0.90 17.28
CA THR A 345 -7.53 0.41 18.59
C THR A 345 -8.72 1.24 19.07
N THR A 346 -8.64 2.56 18.96
CA THR A 346 -9.73 3.47 19.33
C THR A 346 -10.69 3.76 18.17
N TYR A 347 -10.38 3.25 16.99
CA TYR A 347 -11.15 3.44 15.75
C TYR A 347 -11.32 4.91 15.35
N THR A 348 -10.28 5.69 15.52
CA THR A 348 -10.27 7.09 15.09
C THR A 348 -9.60 7.22 13.74
N THR A 349 -10.09 8.12 12.91
CA THR A 349 -9.50 8.47 11.63
C THR A 349 -8.56 9.66 11.76
N ALA A 350 -7.53 9.72 10.92
CA ALA A 350 -6.68 10.89 10.77
C ALA A 350 -6.44 11.18 9.29
N HIS A 351 -5.90 12.35 8.99
CA HIS A 351 -5.61 12.77 7.62
C HIS A 351 -4.50 11.90 7.02
N LEU A 352 -4.78 11.26 5.88
CA LEU A 352 -3.74 10.56 5.13
C LEU A 352 -2.68 11.54 4.61
N PRO A 353 -1.41 11.16 4.57
CA PRO A 353 -0.36 11.97 3.96
C PRO A 353 -0.74 12.44 2.56
N ASP A 354 -0.56 13.73 2.29
CA ASP A 354 -0.61 14.24 0.93
C ASP A 354 0.63 13.79 0.16
N VAL A 355 0.50 13.59 -1.16
CA VAL A 355 1.58 13.03 -1.96
C VAL A 355 1.93 13.94 -3.14
N VAL A 356 3.18 14.35 -3.24
CA VAL A 356 3.74 14.89 -4.47
C VAL A 356 4.19 13.72 -5.34
N THR A 357 3.64 13.58 -6.53
CA THR A 357 4.06 12.59 -7.52
C THR A 357 4.86 13.25 -8.62
N TYR A 358 5.93 12.61 -9.07
CA TYR A 358 6.71 13.10 -10.19
C TYR A 358 7.27 11.93 -10.99
N SER A 359 7.38 12.11 -12.28
CA SER A 359 7.98 11.12 -13.16
C SER A 359 8.70 11.78 -14.33
N ALA A 360 9.71 11.11 -14.83
CA ALA A 360 10.41 11.48 -16.05
C ALA A 360 10.90 10.22 -16.75
N GLY A 361 10.81 10.17 -18.07
CA GLY A 361 11.23 9.01 -18.82
C GLY A 361 11.38 9.27 -20.30
N ALA A 362 11.67 8.23 -21.02
CA ALA A 362 11.72 8.23 -22.47
C ALA A 362 11.31 6.89 -23.04
N ASP A 363 10.54 6.92 -24.08
CA ASP A 363 10.19 5.74 -24.86
C ASP A 363 10.75 5.86 -26.28
N ALA A 364 11.35 4.77 -26.75
CA ALA A 364 12.04 4.72 -28.04
C ALA A 364 11.34 3.75 -29.01
N GLY A 365 10.86 4.24 -30.13
CA GLY A 365 10.35 3.42 -31.24
C GLY A 365 11.51 2.70 -31.96
N VAL A 366 11.80 1.45 -31.59
CA VAL A 366 12.84 0.64 -32.25
C VAL A 366 12.38 0.24 -33.64
N THR A 367 11.13 -0.20 -33.75
CA THR A 367 10.43 -0.49 -35.00
C THR A 367 9.03 0.07 -34.97
N ARG A 368 8.26 -0.02 -36.06
CA ARG A 368 6.85 0.34 -36.07
C ARG A 368 5.98 -0.50 -35.13
N ARG A 369 6.50 -1.61 -34.61
CA ARG A 369 5.79 -2.57 -33.75
C ARG A 369 6.44 -2.78 -32.39
N LEU A 370 7.65 -2.25 -32.17
CA LEU A 370 8.39 -2.42 -30.92
C LEU A 370 8.81 -1.06 -30.38
N THR A 371 8.47 -0.79 -29.16
CA THR A 371 8.91 0.36 -28.37
C THR A 371 9.57 -0.17 -27.10
N LEU A 372 10.70 0.42 -26.73
CA LEU A 372 11.34 0.24 -25.43
C LEU A 372 11.09 1.51 -24.61
N ASP A 373 10.94 1.37 -23.29
CA ASP A 373 10.74 2.48 -22.38
C ASP A 373 11.57 2.34 -21.11
N VAL A 374 11.95 3.50 -20.59
CA VAL A 374 12.62 3.66 -19.30
C VAL A 374 11.98 4.84 -18.60
N ASP A 375 11.44 4.59 -17.41
CA ASP A 375 10.72 5.58 -16.61
C ASP A 375 11.31 5.68 -15.20
N PHE A 376 11.60 6.89 -14.76
CA PHE A 376 11.84 7.22 -13.35
C PHE A 376 10.53 7.69 -12.72
N ILE A 377 10.15 7.08 -11.60
CA ILE A 377 8.89 7.37 -10.90
C ILE A 377 9.24 7.66 -9.46
N GLY A 378 8.77 8.80 -8.97
CA GLY A 378 8.98 9.20 -7.59
C GLY A 378 7.69 9.69 -6.94
N GLN A 379 7.64 9.52 -5.62
CA GLN A 379 6.59 10.08 -4.78
C GLN A 379 7.16 10.57 -3.45
N SER A 380 6.60 11.66 -2.97
CA SER A 380 6.97 12.28 -1.70
C SER A 380 5.73 12.35 -0.82
N LEU A 381 5.63 11.45 0.16
CA LEU A 381 4.54 11.41 1.14
C LEU A 381 4.87 12.42 2.24
N ARG A 382 3.99 13.40 2.43
CA ARG A 382 4.23 14.49 3.38
C ARG A 382 3.67 14.17 4.75
N LYS A 383 4.51 14.34 5.80
CA LYS A 383 4.12 14.07 7.19
C LYS A 383 3.55 12.65 7.36
N ALA A 384 4.22 11.68 6.75
CA ALA A 384 3.91 10.28 6.89
C ALA A 384 4.61 9.70 8.12
N ALA A 385 4.01 8.68 8.73
CA ALA A 385 4.72 7.87 9.70
C ALA A 385 5.83 7.10 8.95
N GLU A 386 7.04 7.13 9.47
CA GLU A 386 8.20 6.40 8.95
C GLU A 386 8.80 5.56 10.06
N MET A 387 9.02 4.30 9.76
CA MET A 387 9.74 3.38 10.62
C MET A 387 11.21 3.33 10.21
N SER A 388 12.10 3.37 11.19
CA SER A 388 13.54 3.27 10.97
C SER A 388 14.20 2.31 11.95
N PRO A 389 15.34 1.68 11.56
CA PRO A 389 16.11 0.83 12.46
C PRO A 389 16.64 1.64 13.65
N SER A 390 16.55 1.09 14.83
CA SER A 390 17.12 1.66 16.06
C SER A 390 17.72 0.57 16.93
N THR A 391 18.27 0.97 18.06
CA THR A 391 18.87 0.06 19.04
C THR A 391 18.40 0.46 20.43
N TYR A 392 18.04 -0.52 21.23
CA TYR A 392 17.74 -0.35 22.64
C TYR A 392 18.86 -1.01 23.47
N VAL A 393 19.32 -0.30 24.49
CA VAL A 393 20.29 -0.85 25.47
C VAL A 393 19.55 -1.14 26.75
N ASP A 394 19.55 -2.40 27.18
CA ASP A 394 18.86 -2.87 28.39
C ASP A 394 19.59 -2.45 29.66
N PHE A 395 18.98 -2.72 30.81
CA PHE A 395 19.55 -2.39 32.13
C PHE A 395 20.89 -3.10 32.40
N GLY A 396 21.11 -4.27 31.79
CA GLY A 396 22.37 -5.01 31.87
C GLY A 396 23.46 -4.50 30.92
N GLY A 397 23.16 -3.50 30.08
CA GLY A 397 24.10 -2.95 29.10
C GLY A 397 24.15 -3.73 27.78
N VAL A 398 23.23 -4.67 27.55
CA VAL A 398 23.15 -5.44 26.30
C VAL A 398 22.32 -4.66 25.27
N SER A 399 22.86 -4.59 24.04
CA SER A 399 22.18 -3.93 22.92
C SER A 399 21.22 -4.90 22.20
N HIS A 400 19.98 -4.48 22.03
CA HIS A 400 18.94 -5.20 21.29
C HIS A 400 18.55 -4.44 20.01
N PRO A 401 18.41 -5.10 18.85
CA PRO A 401 17.81 -4.48 17.69
C PRO A 401 16.40 -3.99 18.00
N ASN A 402 16.07 -2.79 17.58
CA ASN A 402 14.77 -2.17 17.80
C ASN A 402 14.36 -1.37 16.57
N VAL A 403 13.14 -0.88 16.57
CA VAL A 403 12.62 0.07 15.59
C VAL A 403 12.12 1.32 16.30
N SER A 404 12.24 2.44 15.63
CA SER A 404 11.68 3.72 16.05
C SER A 404 10.76 4.26 14.97
N THR A 405 9.79 5.06 15.38
CA THR A 405 8.85 5.72 14.47
C THR A 405 8.98 7.22 14.59
N SER A 406 8.99 7.90 13.46
CA SER A 406 8.98 9.36 13.36
C SER A 406 7.91 9.80 12.37
N THR A 407 7.61 11.10 12.34
CA THR A 407 6.74 11.69 11.31
C THR A 407 7.60 12.54 10.40
N GLU A 408 7.80 12.08 9.18
CA GLU A 408 8.73 12.69 8.23
C GLU A 408 8.14 12.82 6.82
N THR A 409 8.93 13.30 5.89
CA THR A 409 8.59 13.27 4.46
C THR A 409 9.31 12.10 3.82
N ILE A 410 8.58 11.09 3.42
CA ILE A 410 9.11 9.88 2.79
C ILE A 410 9.24 10.11 1.29
N ASN A 411 10.46 10.06 0.77
CA ASN A 411 10.76 10.24 -0.65
C ASN A 411 11.09 8.90 -1.29
N GLN A 412 10.13 8.26 -1.93
CA GLN A 412 10.31 7.00 -2.63
C GLN A 412 10.65 7.23 -4.10
N ALA A 413 11.57 6.44 -4.63
CA ALA A 413 11.95 6.49 -6.03
C ALA A 413 12.13 5.08 -6.61
N SER A 414 11.68 4.91 -7.85
CA SER A 414 11.77 3.67 -8.61
C SER A 414 12.12 3.95 -10.06
N VAL A 415 12.75 2.99 -10.73
CA VAL A 415 12.97 2.98 -12.17
C VAL A 415 12.25 1.78 -12.77
N ALA A 416 11.45 2.04 -13.79
CA ALA A 416 10.81 1.02 -14.60
C ALA A 416 11.55 0.87 -15.92
N VAL A 417 11.74 -0.37 -16.35
CA VAL A 417 12.37 -0.69 -17.64
C VAL A 417 11.53 -1.75 -18.33
N GLY A 418 11.11 -1.45 -19.55
CA GLY A 418 10.21 -2.33 -20.25
C GLY A 418 10.10 -2.11 -21.74
N GLY A 419 9.02 -2.63 -22.30
CA GLY A 419 8.72 -2.45 -23.69
C GLY A 419 7.32 -2.88 -24.09
N LYS A 420 6.92 -2.42 -25.26
CA LYS A 420 5.63 -2.69 -25.86
C LYS A 420 5.80 -3.26 -27.25
N ILE A 421 4.96 -4.24 -27.57
CA ILE A 421 4.85 -4.78 -28.92
C ILE A 421 3.43 -4.62 -29.44
N ASN A 422 3.31 -4.38 -30.73
CA ASN A 422 2.07 -4.44 -31.49
C ASN A 422 2.06 -5.71 -32.35
N PRO A 423 1.49 -6.83 -31.85
CA PRO A 423 1.49 -8.07 -32.60
C PRO A 423 0.59 -7.99 -33.83
N VAL A 424 -0.60 -7.40 -33.70
CA VAL A 424 -1.58 -7.31 -34.77
C VAL A 424 -2.51 -6.12 -34.61
N GLY A 425 -2.79 -5.40 -35.68
CA GLY A 425 -3.77 -4.34 -35.71
C GLY A 425 -3.51 -3.24 -34.68
N ARG A 426 -4.42 -3.06 -33.75
CA ARG A 426 -4.35 -2.07 -32.67
C ARG A 426 -4.14 -2.70 -31.28
N LEU A 427 -3.83 -4.00 -31.26
CA LEU A 427 -3.51 -4.72 -30.03
C LEU A 427 -2.07 -4.37 -29.58
N ILE A 428 -1.91 -4.04 -28.32
CA ILE A 428 -0.60 -3.80 -27.69
C ILE A 428 -0.46 -4.77 -26.52
N VAL A 429 0.72 -5.38 -26.43
CA VAL A 429 1.17 -6.15 -25.26
C VAL A 429 2.37 -5.42 -24.68
N SER A 430 2.39 -5.24 -23.38
CA SER A 430 3.44 -4.57 -22.61
C SER A 430 4.02 -5.48 -21.54
N VAL A 431 5.31 -5.35 -21.31
CA VAL A 431 6.01 -6.01 -20.19
C VAL A 431 7.00 -4.99 -19.62
N ASP A 432 7.03 -4.89 -18.30
CA ASP A 432 7.87 -3.95 -17.57
C ASP A 432 8.33 -4.57 -16.25
N VAL A 433 9.42 -4.07 -15.70
CA VAL A 433 9.90 -4.41 -14.36
C VAL A 433 10.25 -3.13 -13.63
N LEU A 434 9.65 -2.96 -12.46
CA LEU A 434 9.89 -1.84 -11.57
C LEU A 434 10.98 -2.20 -10.56
N PHE A 435 12.04 -1.39 -10.50
CA PHE A 435 13.16 -1.50 -9.58
C PHE A 435 13.17 -0.33 -8.62
N ARG A 436 13.36 -0.59 -7.33
CA ARG A 436 13.58 0.49 -6.34
C ARG A 436 14.92 1.18 -6.58
N VAL A 437 14.97 2.48 -6.32
CA VAL A 437 16.18 3.30 -6.38
C VAL A 437 16.72 3.59 -4.97
N ASN A 438 15.82 3.68 -3.98
CA ASN A 438 16.17 3.91 -2.59
C ASN A 438 15.34 3.02 -1.65
N ASP A 439 15.69 3.01 -0.37
CA ASP A 439 15.04 2.19 0.66
C ASP A 439 14.02 2.97 1.49
N ALA A 440 13.60 4.18 1.04
CA ALA A 440 12.60 4.97 1.74
C ALA A 440 11.20 4.35 1.63
N GLY A 441 10.48 4.31 2.72
CA GLY A 441 9.13 3.76 2.81
C GLY A 441 9.04 2.27 2.47
N LEU A 442 7.84 1.82 2.13
CA LEU A 442 7.57 0.42 1.76
C LEU A 442 8.11 0.11 0.36
N HIS A 443 8.98 -0.85 0.25
CA HIS A 443 9.61 -1.23 -1.01
C HIS A 443 9.62 -2.74 -1.22
N SER A 444 9.53 -3.12 -2.50
CA SER A 444 9.49 -4.52 -2.92
C SER A 444 10.79 -4.93 -3.62
N LYS A 445 10.99 -6.23 -3.76
CA LYS A 445 11.86 -6.80 -4.79
C LYS A 445 11.44 -6.30 -6.17
N PRO A 446 12.25 -6.50 -7.24
CA PRO A 446 11.84 -6.13 -8.59
C PRO A 446 10.41 -6.61 -8.89
N ALA A 447 9.51 -5.65 -9.20
CA ALA A 447 8.10 -5.93 -9.40
C ALA A 447 7.78 -6.04 -10.91
N PRO A 448 7.43 -7.23 -11.41
CA PRO A 448 7.05 -7.41 -12.80
C PRO A 448 5.65 -6.83 -13.07
N LEU A 449 5.49 -6.26 -14.25
CA LEU A 449 4.23 -5.80 -14.81
C LEU A 449 4.04 -6.39 -16.20
N GLY A 450 2.84 -6.86 -16.49
CA GLY A 450 2.40 -7.26 -17.81
C GLY A 450 1.07 -6.62 -18.17
N GLY A 451 0.87 -6.22 -19.41
CA GLY A 451 -0.36 -5.57 -19.82
C GLY A 451 -0.79 -5.91 -21.25
N ILE A 452 -2.08 -5.76 -21.50
CA ILE A 452 -2.70 -5.88 -22.81
C ILE A 452 -3.68 -4.73 -23.01
N SER A 453 -3.68 -4.13 -24.19
CA SER A 453 -4.61 -3.04 -24.49
C SER A 453 -5.00 -2.99 -25.95
N TYR A 454 -6.17 -2.39 -26.22
CA TYR A 454 -6.72 -2.23 -27.55
C TYR A 454 -7.37 -0.84 -27.68
N THR A 455 -7.16 -0.18 -28.84
CA THR A 455 -7.79 1.10 -29.16
C THR A 455 -8.79 0.91 -30.32
N PHE A 456 -10.05 1.27 -30.10
CA PHE A 456 -11.14 1.20 -31.09
C PHE A 456 -11.24 2.44 -31.94
#